data_6bcb207ac384fe20f1ae0a648625cbc4
#
_entry.id   6bcb207ac384fe20f1ae0a648625cbc4
#
_cell.length_a   1.000
_cell.length_b   1.000
_cell.length_c   1.000
_cell.angle_alpha   90.00
_cell.angle_beta   90.00
_cell.angle_gamma   90.00
#
_symmetry.space_group_name_H-M   'P 1'
#
loop_
_entity.id
_entity.type
_entity.pdbx_description
1 polymer ?
#
loop_
_entity_poly.entity_id
_entity_poly.type
_entity_poly.pdbx_seq_one_letter_code
_entity_poly.pdbx_strand_id
1 'polypeptide(L)' 'MKVYVVFANSRGAHYEDDCDRIKKIFSSREAAEGHVRDDRMSDTFRKVEVAGCPGVSWYYFMEYPAYRIEEHIVED' A
#
# COMPACT_ATOMS: atom_id res chain seq x y z
N MET A 1 3.96 -14.12 13.89
CA MET A 1 4.45 -13.88 12.52
C MET A 1 3.91 -12.58 11.98
N LYS A 2 4.77 -11.75 11.43
CA LYS A 2 4.33 -10.49 10.83
C LYS A 2 4.17 -10.65 9.33
N VAL A 3 3.13 -10.08 8.79
CA VAL A 3 2.91 -10.01 7.35
C VAL A 3 2.64 -8.57 6.96
N TYR A 4 2.90 -8.25 5.71
CA TYR A 4 2.74 -6.91 5.15
C TYR A 4 1.81 -7.01 3.96
N VAL A 5 0.64 -6.41 4.10
CA VAL A 5 -0.41 -6.49 3.09
C VAL A 5 -0.34 -5.24 2.22
N VAL A 6 -0.21 -5.44 0.93
CA VAL A 6 -0.20 -4.35 -0.03
C VAL A 6 -1.60 -4.21 -0.62
N PHE A 7 -2.19 -3.06 -0.39
CA PHE A 7 -3.48 -2.70 -0.98
C PHE A 7 -3.23 -1.79 -2.17
N ALA A 8 -3.89 -2.07 -3.27
CA ALA A 8 -3.89 -1.18 -4.42
C ALA A 8 -5.26 -0.52 -4.51
N ASN A 9 -5.24 0.79 -4.67
CA ASN A 9 -6.47 1.53 -4.90
C ASN A 9 -6.79 1.47 -6.39
N SER A 10 -7.96 0.96 -6.73
CA SER A 10 -8.38 0.79 -8.12
C SER A 10 -9.11 2.01 -8.67
N ARG A 11 -8.79 3.19 -8.17
CA ARG A 11 -9.39 4.43 -8.64
C ARG A 11 -8.95 4.72 -10.07
N GLY A 12 -9.60 4.06 -11.01
CA GLY A 12 -9.34 4.20 -12.43
C GLY A 12 -10.49 4.90 -13.11
N ALA A 13 -11.06 4.22 -14.10
CA ALA A 13 -12.13 4.77 -14.92
C ALA A 13 -13.48 4.90 -14.20
N HIS A 14 -13.63 4.32 -13.02
CA HIS A 14 -14.90 4.30 -12.31
C HIS A 14 -14.73 4.88 -10.90
N TYR A 15 -15.18 6.08 -10.71
CA TYR A 15 -15.12 6.77 -9.43
C TYR A 15 -15.96 6.10 -8.34
N GLU A 16 -16.92 5.30 -8.75
CA GLU A 16 -17.83 4.63 -7.83
C GLU A 16 -17.18 3.45 -7.14
N ASP A 17 -16.09 2.93 -7.71
CA ASP A 17 -15.39 1.77 -7.20
C ASP A 17 -14.08 2.16 -6.52
N ASP A 18 -14.08 3.28 -5.80
CA ASP A 18 -12.92 3.75 -5.07
C ASP A 18 -12.72 2.91 -3.81
N CYS A 19 -12.32 1.68 -4.00
CA CYS A 19 -12.05 0.76 -2.88
C CYS A 19 -10.66 0.15 -3.03
N ASP A 20 -10.01 -0.01 -1.88
CA ASP A 20 -8.73 -0.68 -1.84
C ASP A 20 -8.91 -2.18 -2.04
N ARG A 21 -8.06 -2.77 -2.84
CA ARG A 21 -8.03 -4.21 -3.05
C ARG A 21 -6.69 -4.75 -2.58
N ILE A 22 -6.72 -5.89 -1.91
CA ILE A 22 -5.50 -6.58 -1.53
C ILE A 22 -4.82 -7.06 -2.81
N LYS A 23 -3.63 -6.54 -3.05
CA LYS A 23 -2.86 -6.92 -4.23
C LYS A 23 -1.95 -8.09 -3.94
N LYS A 24 -1.26 -8.07 -2.81
CA LYS A 24 -0.34 -9.13 -2.43
C LYS A 24 -0.01 -9.03 -0.94
N ILE A 25 0.40 -10.16 -0.37
CA ILE A 25 0.82 -10.24 1.02
C ILE A 25 2.27 -10.73 1.03
N PHE A 26 3.11 -10.03 1.79
CA PHE A 26 4.53 -10.35 1.89
C PHE A 26 4.90 -10.68 3.33
N SER A 27 5.96 -11.44 3.50
CA SER A 27 6.49 -11.77 4.82
C SER A 27 7.51 -10.74 5.32
N SER A 28 7.90 -9.78 4.49
CA SER A 28 8.82 -8.72 4.89
C SER A 28 8.37 -7.37 4.36
N ARG A 29 8.64 -6.32 5.14
CA ARG A 29 8.33 -4.95 4.73
C ARG A 29 9.12 -4.58 3.48
N GLU A 30 10.36 -5.00 3.42
CA GLU A 30 11.24 -4.69 2.29
C GLU A 30 10.69 -5.25 0.99
N ALA A 31 10.16 -6.48 1.01
CA ALA A 31 9.53 -7.07 -0.17
C ALA A 31 8.27 -6.31 -0.57
N ALA A 32 7.45 -5.90 0.40
CA ALA A 32 6.25 -5.12 0.14
C ALA A 32 6.59 -3.76 -0.47
N GLU A 33 7.57 -3.07 0.09
CA GLU A 33 8.01 -1.78 -0.44
C GLU A 33 8.61 -1.93 -1.83
N GLY A 34 9.34 -3.01 -2.08
CA GLY A 34 9.89 -3.32 -3.39
C GLY A 34 8.80 -3.52 -4.43
N HIS A 35 7.70 -4.15 -4.05
CA HIS A 35 6.56 -4.35 -4.94
C HIS A 35 5.96 -3.00 -5.39
N VAL A 36 5.80 -2.06 -4.47
CA VAL A 36 5.30 -0.72 -4.79
C VAL A 36 6.32 0.03 -5.65
N ARG A 37 7.60 -0.12 -5.35
CA ARG A 37 8.69 0.55 -6.05
C ARG A 37 8.81 0.10 -7.51
N ASP A 38 8.40 -1.14 -7.81
CA ASP A 38 8.44 -1.68 -9.16
C ASP A 38 7.30 -1.14 -10.05
N ASP A 39 6.38 -0.38 -9.49
CA ASP A 39 5.36 0.29 -10.27
C ASP A 39 6.00 1.36 -11.16
N ARG A 40 5.49 1.51 -12.37
CA ARG A 40 6.03 2.47 -13.34
C ARG A 40 6.02 3.90 -12.84
N MET A 41 5.10 4.20 -11.93
CA MET A 41 4.90 5.55 -11.41
C MET A 41 5.56 5.76 -10.05
N SER A 42 6.36 4.80 -9.62
CA SER A 42 6.93 4.83 -8.27
C SER A 42 7.74 6.08 -7.97
N ASP A 43 8.41 6.63 -8.98
CA ASP A 43 9.22 7.85 -8.82
C ASP A 43 8.37 9.07 -8.51
N THR A 44 7.07 9.01 -8.79
CA THR A 44 6.15 10.10 -8.52
C THR A 44 5.34 9.90 -7.25
N PHE A 45 5.49 8.75 -6.61
CA PHE A 45 4.75 8.46 -5.39
C PHE A 45 5.32 9.22 -4.20
N ARG A 46 4.41 9.77 -3.40
CA ARG A 46 4.75 10.41 -2.14
C ARG A 46 4.36 9.47 -1.01
N LYS A 47 5.33 9.07 -0.20
CA LYS A 47 5.09 8.22 0.96
C LYS A 47 4.60 9.08 2.13
N VAL A 48 3.51 8.66 2.75
CA VAL A 48 2.94 9.32 3.92
C VAL A 48 2.73 8.28 5.02
N GLU A 49 3.25 8.55 6.20
CA GLU A 49 3.00 7.74 7.37
C GLU A 49 2.08 8.53 8.29
N VAL A 50 0.98 7.89 8.70
CA VAL A 50 -0.01 8.56 9.54
C VAL A 50 0.36 8.38 11.01
N ALA A 51 0.47 9.50 11.72
CA ALA A 51 0.71 9.46 13.16
C ALA A 51 -0.47 8.78 13.87
N GLY A 52 -0.18 7.87 14.76
CA GLY A 52 -1.20 7.10 15.46
C GLY A 52 -1.60 5.80 14.78
N CYS A 53 -1.06 5.54 13.59
CA CYS A 53 -1.26 4.27 12.88
C CYS A 53 0.10 3.68 12.52
N PRO A 54 0.89 3.23 13.52
CA PRO A 54 2.19 2.64 13.24
C PRO A 54 2.03 1.38 12.38
N GLY A 55 2.95 1.17 11.46
CA GLY A 55 2.91 0.03 10.57
C GLY A 55 2.06 0.23 9.31
N VAL A 56 1.48 1.41 9.13
CA VAL A 56 0.70 1.70 7.93
C VAL A 56 1.40 2.80 7.15
N SER A 57 1.70 2.53 5.88
CA SER A 57 2.33 3.50 4.98
C SER A 57 1.44 3.69 3.76
N TRP A 58 1.21 4.94 3.42
CA TRP A 58 0.43 5.32 2.26
C TRP A 58 1.35 5.86 1.17
N TYR A 59 1.06 5.49 -0.07
CA TYR A 59 1.79 5.96 -1.23
C TYR A 59 0.82 6.68 -2.16
N TYR A 60 1.01 7.97 -2.32
CA TYR A 60 0.12 8.82 -3.10
C TYR A 60 0.72 9.13 -4.47
N PHE A 61 -0.12 9.03 -5.48
CA PHE A 61 0.16 9.58 -6.79
C PHE A 61 -0.66 10.86 -6.92
N MET A 62 0.02 11.99 -6.93
CA MET A 62 -0.63 13.30 -6.86
C MET A 62 -1.46 13.42 -5.57
N GLU A 63 -2.77 13.49 -5.67
CA GLU A 63 -3.67 13.58 -4.53
C GLU A 63 -4.40 12.27 -4.24
N TYR A 64 -4.09 11.22 -5.01
CA TYR A 64 -4.79 9.94 -4.89
C TYR A 64 -3.96 8.89 -4.18
N PRO A 65 -4.51 8.18 -3.20
CA PRO A 65 -3.81 7.06 -2.59
C PRO A 65 -3.72 5.92 -3.61
N ALA A 66 -2.51 5.64 -4.07
CA ALA A 66 -2.27 4.57 -5.05
C ALA A 66 -2.07 3.23 -4.38
N TYR A 67 -1.31 3.20 -3.29
CA TYR A 67 -1.00 1.99 -2.55
C TYR A 67 -1.02 2.26 -1.05
N ARG A 68 -1.28 1.20 -0.30
CA ARG A 68 -1.17 1.21 1.15
C ARG A 68 -0.51 -0.08 1.58
N ILE A 69 0.46 0.00 2.47
CA ILE A 69 1.07 -1.16 3.09
C ILE A 69 0.66 -1.18 4.55
N GLU A 70 0.09 -2.28 5.01
CA GLU A 70 -0.29 -2.47 6.41
C GLU A 70 0.46 -3.65 6.99
N GLU A 71 1.01 -3.45 8.19
CA GLU A 71 1.64 -4.50 8.95
C GLU A 71 0.60 -5.19 9.84
N HIS A 72 0.54 -6.50 9.74
CA HIS A 72 -0.36 -7.31 10.56
C HIS A 72 0.39 -8.43 11.25
N ILE A 73 -0.05 -8.78 12.44
CA ILE A 73 0.50 -9.91 13.18
C ILE A 73 -0.47 -11.07 13.01
N VAL A 74 0.05 -12.18 12.52
CA VAL A 74 -0.73 -13.41 12.36
C VAL A 74 -0.41 -14.31 13.54
N GLU A 75 -1.43 -14.72 14.25
CA GLU A 75 -1.33 -15.67 15.35
C GLU A 75 -1.66 -17.06 14.83
N ASP A 76 -0.86 -18.02 15.23
CA ASP A 76 -1.12 -19.41 14.89
C ASP A 76 -2.15 -20.04 15.81
#